data_def09c6e27c4b0160493697e378a4c5e
#
_entry.id   def09c6e27c4b0160493697e378a4c5e
#
_cell.length_a   1.000
_cell.length_b   1.000
_cell.length_c   1.000
_cell.angle_alpha   90.00
_cell.angle_beta   90.00
_cell.angle_gamma   90.00
#
_symmetry.space_group_name_H-M   'P 1'
#
loop_
_entity.id
_entity.type
_entity.pdbx_description
1 polymer ?
#
loop_
_entity_poly.entity_id
_entity_poly.type
_entity_poly.pdbx_seq_one_letter_code
_entity_poly.pdbx_strand_id
1 'polypeptide(L)'
;MTLSENYFVDEKADIKEAMSVINHNSIRMVIVADAARKLIGVITDGDIRRAILKGFSINDPVGVIVNRNPFFATSDTSQHILFEQFRKERYFGIPIIDKKGQVVDIAFPDSGSFSLLSNSLKKSRPLEKILVIGGGGYIGSTLVRRLLKQNYMVRVLDKFIYGEQSLADIQDNPKLEIIKGDTRHLEMLSQCIQDVDAVVHLAELVGDHACSINTKVTQDINYLATSLVASVCKHYQVNRLIYTSSCSVYGGSEGTTLLSENSRLNPISLYAKMKVSSEQALISMADENFGPTILRLATVYGWSYRPRFDLVVNTLTVKALQEGKITLFGGDQWRPNVHVADVAKAIQSVLEAPFDLVANQIFNVGSEDQNYTISQLGNIIKTEIPTASLEVNPELTDKRNYKVDFSKIREKLNFSPDFQVTHAVAEISKAFQ
;
A
#
# COMPACT_ATOMS: atom_id res chain seq x y z
N MET A 1 -0.62 19.06 17.87
CA MET A 1 0.35 19.28 16.78
C MET A 1 0.24 20.72 16.34
N THR A 2 1.34 21.44 16.21
CA THR A 2 1.36 22.80 15.66
C THR A 2 1.38 22.70 14.15
N LEU A 3 0.49 23.44 13.45
CA LEU A 3 0.53 23.59 12.00
C LEU A 3 1.93 24.05 11.55
N SER A 4 2.39 23.57 10.39
CA SER A 4 3.67 23.99 9.79
C SER A 4 3.67 25.49 9.55
N GLU A 5 4.85 26.12 9.66
CA GLU A 5 5.06 27.53 9.31
C GLU A 5 4.70 27.86 7.86
N ASN A 6 4.64 26.87 6.99
CA ASN A 6 4.33 27.00 5.56
C ASN A 6 2.92 27.52 5.23
N TYR A 7 2.10 27.81 6.24
CA TYR A 7 0.75 28.36 6.06
C TYR A 7 0.56 29.75 6.65
N PHE A 8 1.60 30.30 7.27
CA PHE A 8 1.55 31.54 8.02
C PHE A 8 2.52 32.58 7.52
N VAL A 9 2.12 33.85 7.67
CA VAL A 9 3.02 35.01 7.61
C VAL A 9 2.70 35.98 8.73
N ASP A 10 3.72 36.75 9.19
CA ASP A 10 3.52 37.86 10.09
C ASP A 10 2.90 39.05 9.33
N GLU A 11 2.12 39.89 10.03
CA GLU A 11 1.49 41.08 9.44
C GLU A 11 2.52 42.08 8.82
N LYS A 12 3.76 42.06 9.31
CA LYS A 12 4.85 42.91 8.84
C LYS A 12 5.64 42.29 7.69
N ALA A 13 5.41 41.01 7.37
CA ALA A 13 6.02 40.34 6.22
C ALA A 13 5.68 41.07 4.92
N ASP A 14 6.52 41.03 3.93
CA ASP A 14 6.23 41.62 2.64
C ASP A 14 5.30 40.73 1.77
N ILE A 15 4.68 41.34 0.77
CA ILE A 15 3.79 40.65 -0.16
C ILE A 15 4.52 39.50 -0.88
N LYS A 16 5.82 39.68 -1.16
CA LYS A 16 6.65 38.65 -1.82
C LYS A 16 6.79 37.40 -0.97
N GLU A 17 6.94 37.53 0.35
CA GLU A 17 6.98 36.44 1.29
C GLU A 17 5.63 35.68 1.29
N ALA A 18 4.51 36.42 1.34
CA ALA A 18 3.17 35.80 1.25
C ALA A 18 2.98 35.03 -0.07
N MET A 19 3.46 35.57 -1.19
CA MET A 19 3.45 34.88 -2.50
C MET A 19 4.27 33.59 -2.45
N SER A 20 5.45 33.63 -1.83
CA SER A 20 6.29 32.44 -1.67
C SER A 20 5.58 31.35 -0.86
N VAL A 21 4.96 31.72 0.26
CA VAL A 21 4.17 30.79 1.11
C VAL A 21 3.00 30.19 0.33
N ILE A 22 2.23 31.00 -0.40
CA ILE A 22 1.11 30.54 -1.22
C ILE A 22 1.58 29.55 -2.31
N ASN A 23 2.73 29.83 -2.92
CA ASN A 23 3.30 28.96 -3.94
C ASN A 23 3.73 27.59 -3.40
N HIS A 24 4.21 27.53 -2.15
CA HIS A 24 4.68 26.29 -1.52
C HIS A 24 3.56 25.47 -0.88
N ASN A 25 2.47 26.12 -0.40
CA ASN A 25 1.44 25.43 0.38
C ASN A 25 0.28 24.84 -0.43
N SER A 26 0.21 25.10 -1.73
CA SER A 26 -0.79 24.56 -2.69
C SER A 26 -2.26 24.90 -2.40
N ILE A 27 -2.60 25.60 -1.28
CA ILE A 27 -3.98 25.96 -0.92
C ILE A 27 -4.41 27.36 -1.41
N ARG A 28 -3.53 28.05 -2.18
CA ARG A 28 -3.78 29.37 -2.79
C ARG A 28 -4.17 30.48 -1.80
N MET A 29 -3.88 30.31 -0.54
CA MET A 29 -4.06 31.30 0.51
C MET A 29 -2.99 31.18 1.57
N VAL A 30 -2.79 32.26 2.34
CA VAL A 30 -1.91 32.30 3.49
C VAL A 30 -2.66 32.94 4.66
N ILE A 31 -2.41 32.46 5.86
CA ILE A 31 -2.96 32.99 7.10
C ILE A 31 -2.00 34.06 7.62
N VAL A 32 -2.53 35.22 7.91
CA VAL A 32 -1.81 36.27 8.63
C VAL A 32 -2.11 36.12 10.12
N ALA A 33 -1.08 35.88 10.93
CA ALA A 33 -1.21 35.64 12.36
C ALA A 33 -0.09 36.34 13.14
N ASP A 34 -0.31 36.56 14.43
CA ASP A 34 0.73 37.06 15.33
C ASP A 34 1.66 35.93 15.80
N ALA A 35 2.68 36.28 16.60
CA ALA A 35 3.65 35.34 17.15
C ALA A 35 3.02 34.24 18.04
N ALA A 36 1.81 34.47 18.56
CA ALA A 36 1.02 33.49 19.32
C ALA A 36 0.09 32.68 18.41
N ARG A 37 0.19 32.82 17.08
CA ARG A 37 -0.70 32.22 16.05
C ARG A 37 -2.16 32.65 16.16
N LYS A 38 -2.45 33.76 16.75
CA LYS A 38 -3.79 34.35 16.77
C LYS A 38 -4.13 34.88 15.38
N LEU A 39 -5.30 34.53 14.88
CA LEU A 39 -5.77 34.91 13.55
C LEU A 39 -5.90 36.44 13.44
N ILE A 40 -5.17 37.06 12.52
CA ILE A 40 -5.31 38.47 12.12
C ILE A 40 -6.17 38.58 10.86
N GLY A 41 -5.97 37.67 9.92
CA GLY A 41 -6.71 37.61 8.67
C GLY A 41 -6.18 36.58 7.69
N VAL A 42 -6.62 36.67 6.46
CA VAL A 42 -6.15 35.82 5.36
C VAL A 42 -5.82 36.64 4.13
N ILE A 43 -4.94 36.11 3.28
CA ILE A 43 -4.62 36.67 1.97
C ILE A 43 -4.70 35.53 0.96
N THR A 44 -5.33 35.81 -0.17
CA THR A 44 -5.41 34.89 -1.30
C THR A 44 -4.57 35.41 -2.46
N ASP A 45 -4.26 34.53 -3.43
CA ASP A 45 -3.63 34.91 -4.70
C ASP A 45 -4.40 36.05 -5.41
N GLY A 46 -5.74 36.05 -5.30
CA GLY A 46 -6.61 37.09 -5.84
C GLY A 46 -6.45 38.44 -5.12
N ASP A 47 -6.22 38.44 -3.82
CA ASP A 47 -6.00 39.68 -3.04
C ASP A 47 -4.67 40.33 -3.44
N ILE A 48 -3.60 39.54 -3.57
CA ILE A 48 -2.30 40.00 -4.04
C ILE A 48 -2.40 40.62 -5.44
N ARG A 49 -3.05 39.90 -6.35
CA ARG A 49 -3.23 40.39 -7.73
C ARG A 49 -4.00 41.72 -7.78
N ARG A 50 -5.05 41.85 -6.99
CA ARG A 50 -5.82 43.11 -6.86
C ARG A 50 -5.00 44.22 -6.28
N ALA A 51 -4.13 43.94 -5.30
CA ALA A 51 -3.26 44.90 -4.67
C ALA A 51 -2.22 45.46 -5.70
N ILE A 52 -1.57 44.58 -6.44
CA ILE A 52 -0.60 44.97 -7.49
C ILE A 52 -1.29 45.84 -8.55
N LEU A 53 -2.51 45.51 -8.99
CA LEU A 53 -3.26 46.33 -9.93
C LEU A 53 -3.65 47.71 -9.37
N LYS A 54 -3.74 47.86 -8.06
CA LYS A 54 -3.95 49.14 -7.36
C LYS A 54 -2.66 49.92 -7.10
N GLY A 55 -1.49 49.42 -7.52
CA GLY A 55 -0.21 50.11 -7.42
C GLY A 55 0.61 49.75 -6.17
N PHE A 56 0.21 48.74 -5.38
CA PHE A 56 1.03 48.23 -4.28
C PHE A 56 2.27 47.51 -4.80
N SER A 57 3.39 47.70 -4.10
CA SER A 57 4.63 46.98 -4.38
C SER A 57 4.65 45.60 -3.73
N ILE A 58 5.36 44.66 -4.33
CA ILE A 58 5.61 43.34 -3.70
C ILE A 58 6.44 43.44 -2.41
N ASN A 59 7.09 44.57 -2.18
CA ASN A 59 7.86 44.86 -0.97
C ASN A 59 7.02 45.59 0.11
N ASP A 60 5.74 45.88 -0.17
CA ASP A 60 4.85 46.47 0.83
C ASP A 60 4.44 45.38 1.85
N PRO A 61 4.21 45.79 3.13
CA PRO A 61 3.80 44.81 4.16
C PRO A 61 2.40 44.22 3.85
N VAL A 62 2.23 42.95 4.13
CA VAL A 62 0.93 42.23 3.89
C VAL A 62 -0.22 42.83 4.69
N GLY A 63 0.07 43.55 5.79
CA GLY A 63 -0.95 44.21 6.61
C GLY A 63 -1.83 45.21 5.86
N VAL A 64 -1.34 45.78 4.72
CA VAL A 64 -2.11 46.72 3.90
C VAL A 64 -3.12 46.02 2.96
N ILE A 65 -2.98 44.71 2.73
CA ILE A 65 -3.82 43.96 1.78
C ILE A 65 -4.60 42.84 2.47
N VAL A 66 -4.36 42.57 3.75
CA VAL A 66 -4.97 41.47 4.50
C VAL A 66 -6.48 41.65 4.64
N ASN A 67 -7.23 40.58 4.35
CA ASN A 67 -8.63 40.49 4.69
C ASN A 67 -8.75 40.21 6.21
N ARG A 68 -9.13 41.22 7.00
CA ARG A 68 -9.22 41.14 8.46
C ARG A 68 -10.53 40.51 8.95
N ASN A 69 -11.52 40.32 8.07
CA ASN A 69 -12.78 39.70 8.38
C ASN A 69 -13.00 38.43 7.55
N PRO A 70 -12.08 37.45 7.63
CA PRO A 70 -12.28 36.20 6.93
C PRO A 70 -13.38 35.41 7.64
N PHE A 71 -14.08 34.56 6.90
CA PHE A 71 -14.84 33.51 7.54
C PHE A 71 -13.85 32.55 8.22
N PHE A 72 -14.09 32.22 9.47
CA PHE A 72 -13.36 31.23 10.22
C PHE A 72 -14.34 30.28 10.95
N ALA A 73 -13.87 29.12 11.31
CA ALA A 73 -14.60 28.13 12.08
C ALA A 73 -13.92 27.85 13.43
N THR A 74 -14.65 27.25 14.35
CA THR A 74 -14.12 26.75 15.62
C THR A 74 -14.08 25.22 15.60
N SER A 75 -13.34 24.61 16.52
CA SER A 75 -13.32 23.14 16.67
C SER A 75 -14.71 22.52 16.88
N ASP A 76 -15.68 23.32 17.36
CA ASP A 76 -17.05 22.88 17.62
C ASP A 76 -17.99 23.13 16.42
N THR A 77 -17.49 23.74 15.33
CA THR A 77 -18.30 24.02 14.14
C THR A 77 -18.66 22.71 13.45
N SER A 78 -19.96 22.49 13.22
CA SER A 78 -20.42 21.26 12.58
C SER A 78 -19.91 21.14 11.13
N GLN A 79 -19.66 19.92 10.71
CA GLN A 79 -19.22 19.62 9.34
C GLN A 79 -20.20 20.14 8.28
N HIS A 80 -21.49 20.13 8.60
CA HIS A 80 -22.53 20.65 7.71
C HIS A 80 -22.38 22.16 7.45
N ILE A 81 -22.04 22.95 8.47
CA ILE A 81 -21.80 24.40 8.31
C ILE A 81 -20.58 24.65 7.41
N LEU A 82 -19.48 23.94 7.62
CA LEU A 82 -18.29 24.04 6.77
C LEU A 82 -18.60 23.66 5.32
N PHE A 83 -19.31 22.57 5.11
CA PHE A 83 -19.73 22.12 3.78
C PHE A 83 -20.61 23.17 3.07
N GLU A 84 -21.59 23.74 3.75
CA GLU A 84 -22.46 24.80 3.19
C GLU A 84 -21.66 26.07 2.85
N GLN A 85 -20.64 26.41 3.64
CA GLN A 85 -19.78 27.57 3.34
C GLN A 85 -18.93 27.33 2.08
N PHE A 86 -18.30 26.18 1.93
CA PHE A 86 -17.56 25.84 0.71
C PHE A 86 -18.46 25.76 -0.52
N ARG A 87 -19.71 25.37 -0.36
CA ARG A 87 -20.69 25.30 -1.44
C ARG A 87 -21.21 26.67 -1.88
N LYS A 88 -21.43 27.60 -0.93
CA LYS A 88 -21.96 28.95 -1.19
C LYS A 88 -20.88 29.90 -1.68
N GLU A 89 -19.71 29.81 -1.08
CA GLU A 89 -18.60 30.73 -1.32
C GLU A 89 -17.38 29.93 -1.84
N ARG A 90 -16.63 30.54 -2.75
CA ARG A 90 -15.43 29.92 -3.31
C ARG A 90 -14.21 30.14 -2.40
N TYR A 91 -14.27 29.61 -1.18
CA TYR A 91 -13.14 29.64 -0.28
C TYR A 91 -12.02 28.68 -0.76
N PHE A 92 -10.78 29.12 -0.70
CA PHE A 92 -9.60 28.25 -0.90
C PHE A 92 -9.25 27.48 0.38
N GLY A 93 -9.62 28.06 1.54
CA GLY A 93 -9.48 27.45 2.85
C GLY A 93 -10.22 28.28 3.89
N ILE A 94 -10.59 27.64 5.00
CA ILE A 94 -11.24 28.26 6.16
C ILE A 94 -10.37 27.99 7.37
N PRO A 95 -9.79 29.02 8.02
CA PRO A 95 -9.05 28.85 9.28
C PRO A 95 -9.96 28.30 10.36
N ILE A 96 -9.46 27.35 11.15
CA ILE A 96 -10.13 26.85 12.35
C ILE A 96 -9.39 27.34 13.57
N ILE A 97 -10.10 28.04 14.46
CA ILE A 97 -9.51 28.62 15.66
C ILE A 97 -10.00 27.93 16.94
N ASP A 98 -9.16 27.99 17.96
CA ASP A 98 -9.53 27.57 19.31
C ASP A 98 -10.25 28.70 20.09
N LYS A 99 -10.60 28.43 21.34
CA LYS A 99 -11.27 29.40 22.25
C LYS A 99 -10.40 30.62 22.56
N LYS A 100 -9.09 30.59 22.27
CA LYS A 100 -8.17 31.72 22.46
C LYS A 100 -7.98 32.53 21.17
N GLY A 101 -8.62 32.12 20.07
CA GLY A 101 -8.47 32.70 18.75
C GLY A 101 -7.21 32.29 18.02
N GLN A 102 -6.51 31.23 18.50
CA GLN A 102 -5.33 30.72 17.85
C GLN A 102 -5.72 29.75 16.73
N VAL A 103 -5.07 29.84 15.58
CA VAL A 103 -5.32 28.94 14.46
C VAL A 103 -4.77 27.55 14.80
N VAL A 104 -5.67 26.57 14.88
CA VAL A 104 -5.35 25.18 15.22
C VAL A 104 -5.44 24.25 14.01
N ASP A 105 -6.18 24.67 12.97
CA ASP A 105 -6.34 23.90 11.74
C ASP A 105 -6.78 24.77 10.56
N ILE A 106 -6.81 24.17 9.35
CA ILE A 106 -7.37 24.77 8.13
C ILE A 106 -8.25 23.73 7.47
N ALA A 107 -9.52 24.09 7.21
CA ALA A 107 -10.38 23.33 6.32
C ALA A 107 -10.19 23.84 4.88
N PHE A 108 -10.11 22.95 3.91
CA PHE A 108 -10.03 23.31 2.48
C PHE A 108 -10.99 22.45 1.63
N PRO A 109 -11.48 22.99 0.48
CA PRO A 109 -12.43 22.27 -0.35
C PRO A 109 -11.79 21.02 -0.95
N ASP A 110 -12.54 19.94 -0.90
CA ASP A 110 -12.23 18.67 -1.55
C ASP A 110 -13.39 18.28 -2.48
N SER A 111 -13.17 17.36 -3.41
CA SER A 111 -14.15 16.97 -4.43
C SER A 111 -15.50 16.53 -3.83
N GLY A 112 -16.39 17.51 -3.66
CA GLY A 112 -17.74 17.31 -3.08
C GLY A 112 -17.83 17.31 -1.55
N SER A 113 -16.73 17.67 -0.84
CA SER A 113 -16.63 17.74 0.62
C SER A 113 -15.62 18.81 1.05
N PHE A 114 -15.03 18.66 2.23
CA PHE A 114 -13.85 19.41 2.68
C PHE A 114 -12.94 18.49 3.50
N SER A 115 -11.65 18.84 3.55
CA SER A 115 -10.63 18.18 4.38
C SER A 115 -10.06 19.16 5.39
N LEU A 116 -9.65 18.65 6.54
CA LEU A 116 -8.87 19.42 7.54
C LEU A 116 -7.38 19.19 7.28
N LEU A 117 -6.59 20.26 7.35
CA LEU A 117 -5.14 20.16 7.17
C LEU A 117 -4.52 19.23 8.22
N SER A 118 -4.99 19.26 9.47
CA SER A 118 -4.58 18.32 10.51
C SER A 118 -4.94 16.88 10.21
N ASN A 119 -5.98 16.63 9.43
CA ASN A 119 -6.36 15.29 8.97
C ASN A 119 -5.44 14.81 7.84
N SER A 120 -5.03 15.70 6.94
CA SER A 120 -3.97 15.42 5.97
C SER A 120 -2.59 15.30 6.64
N LEU A 121 -2.37 15.99 7.77
CA LEU A 121 -1.18 15.86 8.62
C LEU A 121 -1.32 14.74 9.68
N LYS A 122 -2.51 14.27 9.99
CA LYS A 122 -2.73 13.09 10.84
C LYS A 122 -2.38 11.82 10.07
N LYS A 123 -1.11 11.62 9.91
CA LYS A 123 -0.48 10.36 9.47
C LYS A 123 -0.75 9.16 10.40
N SER A 124 -1.63 9.30 11.39
CA SER A 124 -1.98 8.26 12.36
C SER A 124 -3.44 8.37 12.82
N ARG A 125 -4.40 8.32 11.89
CA ARG A 125 -5.72 7.81 12.26
C ARG A 125 -5.52 6.35 12.66
N PRO A 126 -6.04 5.90 13.82
CA PRO A 126 -6.04 4.46 14.09
C PRO A 126 -6.75 3.78 12.91
N LEU A 127 -6.11 2.78 12.32
CA LEU A 127 -6.70 2.03 11.22
C LEU A 127 -7.88 1.24 11.79
N GLU A 128 -9.07 1.47 11.28
CA GLU A 128 -10.27 0.75 11.70
C GLU A 128 -10.80 -0.15 10.59
N LYS A 129 -10.83 0.37 9.35
CA LYS A 129 -11.39 -0.31 8.19
C LYS A 129 -10.36 -0.48 7.08
N ILE A 130 -10.12 -1.73 6.68
CA ILE A 130 -9.10 -2.08 5.67
C ILE A 130 -9.78 -2.74 4.48
N LEU A 131 -9.51 -2.23 3.28
CA LEU A 131 -9.88 -2.89 2.04
C LEU A 131 -8.79 -3.88 1.63
N VAL A 132 -9.16 -5.14 1.44
CA VAL A 132 -8.30 -6.18 0.87
C VAL A 132 -8.79 -6.52 -0.53
N ILE A 133 -8.10 -6.04 -1.54
CA ILE A 133 -8.37 -6.35 -2.94
C ILE A 133 -7.67 -7.68 -3.27
N GLY A 134 -8.43 -8.68 -3.68
CA GLY A 134 -7.94 -10.06 -3.83
C GLY A 134 -8.04 -10.88 -2.52
N GLY A 135 -9.00 -10.51 -1.65
CA GLY A 135 -9.17 -11.14 -0.34
C GLY A 135 -9.61 -12.60 -0.38
N GLY A 136 -10.24 -13.07 -1.48
CA GLY A 136 -10.59 -14.47 -1.70
C GLY A 136 -9.43 -15.33 -2.23
N GLY A 137 -8.26 -14.72 -2.52
CA GLY A 137 -7.09 -15.41 -3.07
C GLY A 137 -6.26 -16.17 -2.02
N TYR A 138 -5.13 -16.73 -2.48
CA TYR A 138 -4.19 -17.53 -1.68
C TYR A 138 -3.67 -16.78 -0.44
N ILE A 139 -3.11 -15.60 -0.64
CA ILE A 139 -2.62 -14.73 0.46
C ILE A 139 -3.80 -14.03 1.14
N GLY A 140 -4.76 -13.54 0.35
CA GLY A 140 -5.86 -12.72 0.83
C GLY A 140 -6.73 -13.42 1.85
N SER A 141 -7.09 -14.70 1.62
CA SER A 141 -7.93 -15.47 2.54
C SER A 141 -7.30 -15.68 3.92
N THR A 142 -5.98 -15.79 3.97
CA THR A 142 -5.20 -15.86 5.22
C THR A 142 -5.10 -14.47 5.89
N LEU A 143 -4.86 -13.41 5.09
CA LEU A 143 -4.77 -12.04 5.60
C LEU A 143 -6.11 -11.56 6.19
N VAL A 144 -7.22 -11.79 5.50
CA VAL A 144 -8.57 -11.40 5.97
C VAL A 144 -8.83 -11.95 7.37
N ARG A 145 -8.57 -13.25 7.60
CA ARG A 145 -8.75 -13.85 8.93
C ARG A 145 -7.83 -13.25 9.98
N ARG A 146 -6.59 -12.98 9.60
CA ARG A 146 -5.62 -12.34 10.49
C ARG A 146 -6.10 -10.95 10.92
N LEU A 147 -6.57 -10.13 9.99
CA LEU A 147 -7.07 -8.78 10.27
C LEU A 147 -8.34 -8.82 11.13
N LEU A 148 -9.29 -9.69 10.84
CA LEU A 148 -10.48 -9.88 11.66
C LEU A 148 -10.14 -10.31 13.11
N LYS A 149 -9.15 -11.19 13.27
CA LYS A 149 -8.63 -11.60 14.60
C LYS A 149 -8.02 -10.43 15.38
N GLN A 150 -7.46 -9.45 14.69
CA GLN A 150 -6.93 -8.20 15.26
C GLN A 150 -8.02 -7.13 15.40
N ASN A 151 -9.29 -7.50 15.21
CA ASN A 151 -10.44 -6.65 15.44
C ASN A 151 -10.67 -5.54 14.39
N TYR A 152 -9.99 -5.57 13.25
CA TYR A 152 -10.26 -4.65 12.15
C TYR A 152 -11.60 -4.94 11.48
N MET A 153 -12.25 -3.91 10.96
CA MET A 153 -13.28 -4.05 9.94
C MET A 153 -12.58 -4.33 8.60
N VAL A 154 -13.00 -5.37 7.90
CA VAL A 154 -12.37 -5.77 6.64
C VAL A 154 -13.40 -5.73 5.53
N ARG A 155 -13.12 -4.96 4.49
CA ARG A 155 -13.83 -5.03 3.21
C ARG A 155 -12.99 -5.84 2.25
N VAL A 156 -13.60 -6.81 1.56
CA VAL A 156 -12.96 -7.60 0.51
C VAL A 156 -13.57 -7.19 -0.83
N LEU A 157 -12.70 -6.89 -1.80
CA LEU A 157 -13.06 -6.83 -3.22
C LEU A 157 -12.35 -7.96 -3.94
N ASP A 158 -13.09 -8.92 -4.49
CA ASP A 158 -12.53 -10.03 -5.26
C ASP A 158 -13.45 -10.41 -6.43
N LYS A 159 -12.87 -10.84 -7.51
CA LYS A 159 -13.62 -11.36 -8.67
C LYS A 159 -14.08 -12.80 -8.46
N PHE A 160 -13.48 -13.49 -7.52
CA PHE A 160 -13.73 -14.89 -7.18
C PHE A 160 -13.62 -15.83 -8.39
N ILE A 161 -12.58 -15.63 -9.20
CA ILE A 161 -12.32 -16.44 -10.42
C ILE A 161 -12.22 -17.94 -10.08
N TYR A 162 -11.76 -18.25 -8.87
CA TYR A 162 -11.55 -19.61 -8.39
C TYR A 162 -12.62 -20.08 -7.37
N GLY A 163 -13.77 -19.41 -7.32
CA GLY A 163 -14.86 -19.71 -6.38
C GLY A 163 -14.79 -18.88 -5.08
N GLU A 164 -15.87 -18.90 -4.32
CA GLU A 164 -16.09 -18.09 -3.11
C GLU A 164 -15.80 -18.85 -1.80
N GLN A 165 -15.50 -20.15 -1.87
CA GLN A 165 -15.36 -21.07 -0.73
C GLN A 165 -14.28 -20.63 0.27
N SER A 166 -13.26 -19.90 -0.20
CA SER A 166 -12.14 -19.48 0.64
C SER A 166 -12.52 -18.56 1.81
N LEU A 167 -13.69 -17.94 1.78
CA LEU A 167 -14.20 -17.06 2.84
C LEU A 167 -15.54 -17.55 3.44
N ALA A 168 -16.06 -18.71 3.02
CA ALA A 168 -17.39 -19.18 3.39
C ALA A 168 -17.57 -19.39 4.90
N ASP A 169 -16.55 -19.85 5.62
CA ASP A 169 -16.58 -20.09 7.06
C ASP A 169 -16.56 -18.82 7.91
N ILE A 170 -16.26 -17.66 7.30
CA ILE A 170 -16.19 -16.36 7.99
C ILE A 170 -17.15 -15.32 7.40
N GLN A 171 -17.95 -15.66 6.40
CA GLN A 171 -18.82 -14.72 5.69
C GLN A 171 -19.83 -13.99 6.59
N ASP A 172 -20.27 -14.64 7.66
CA ASP A 172 -21.23 -14.09 8.62
C ASP A 172 -20.58 -13.24 9.72
N ASN A 173 -19.27 -12.98 9.64
CA ASN A 173 -18.58 -12.12 10.60
C ASN A 173 -19.07 -10.67 10.43
N PRO A 174 -19.61 -10.01 11.49
CA PRO A 174 -20.16 -8.67 11.39
C PRO A 174 -19.13 -7.57 11.01
N LYS A 175 -17.84 -7.89 11.07
CA LYS A 175 -16.74 -7.01 10.66
C LYS A 175 -16.21 -7.31 9.25
N LEU A 176 -16.82 -8.25 8.52
CA LEU A 176 -16.43 -8.62 7.17
C LEU A 176 -17.51 -8.18 6.18
N GLU A 177 -17.11 -7.38 5.21
CA GLU A 177 -17.92 -7.01 4.06
C GLU A 177 -17.29 -7.64 2.80
N ILE A 178 -18.02 -8.48 2.07
CA ILE A 178 -17.53 -9.15 0.87
C ILE A 178 -18.25 -8.54 -0.34
N ILE A 179 -17.46 -8.02 -1.28
CA ILE A 179 -17.93 -7.44 -2.54
C ILE A 179 -17.32 -8.23 -3.69
N LYS A 180 -18.20 -8.85 -4.50
CA LYS A 180 -17.78 -9.50 -5.72
C LYS A 180 -17.66 -8.48 -6.85
N GLY A 181 -16.44 -8.29 -7.38
CA GLY A 181 -16.20 -7.28 -8.40
C GLY A 181 -14.83 -7.34 -9.04
N ASP A 182 -14.68 -6.56 -10.10
CA ASP A 182 -13.45 -6.48 -10.90
C ASP A 182 -12.77 -5.14 -10.68
N THR A 183 -11.48 -5.16 -10.36
CA THR A 183 -10.65 -3.97 -10.11
C THR A 183 -10.48 -3.05 -11.32
N ARG A 184 -10.85 -3.48 -12.51
CA ARG A 184 -10.83 -2.67 -13.72
C ARG A 184 -12.04 -1.74 -13.86
N HIS A 185 -13.04 -1.88 -12.99
CA HIS A 185 -14.25 -1.04 -13.02
C HIS A 185 -14.12 0.10 -12.01
N LEU A 186 -14.03 1.33 -12.52
CA LEU A 186 -13.84 2.54 -11.71
C LEU A 186 -14.94 2.73 -10.64
N GLU A 187 -16.21 2.53 -11.01
CA GLU A 187 -17.33 2.71 -10.09
C GLU A 187 -17.25 1.73 -8.91
N MET A 188 -16.89 0.47 -9.20
CA MET A 188 -16.70 -0.57 -8.17
C MET A 188 -15.55 -0.21 -7.23
N LEU A 189 -14.41 0.22 -7.78
CA LEU A 189 -13.27 0.66 -6.97
C LEU A 189 -13.63 1.86 -6.09
N SER A 190 -14.34 2.85 -6.65
CA SER A 190 -14.79 4.03 -5.91
C SER A 190 -15.65 3.66 -4.73
N GLN A 191 -16.64 2.79 -4.91
CA GLN A 191 -17.49 2.28 -3.84
C GLN A 191 -16.71 1.50 -2.77
N CYS A 192 -15.70 0.72 -3.19
CA CYS A 192 -14.91 -0.10 -2.27
C CYS A 192 -13.87 0.69 -1.50
N ILE A 193 -13.28 1.74 -2.09
CA ILE A 193 -12.19 2.53 -1.49
C ILE A 193 -12.75 3.66 -0.62
N GLN A 194 -13.97 4.12 -0.88
CA GLN A 194 -14.62 5.10 -0.04
C GLN A 194 -14.72 4.59 1.41
N ASP A 195 -14.42 5.44 2.38
CA ASP A 195 -14.51 5.18 3.83
C ASP A 195 -13.59 4.06 4.37
N VAL A 196 -12.48 3.77 3.70
CA VAL A 196 -11.44 2.88 4.25
C VAL A 196 -10.19 3.66 4.65
N ASP A 197 -9.48 3.17 5.65
CA ASP A 197 -8.27 3.81 6.17
C ASP A 197 -6.99 3.34 5.44
N ALA A 198 -7.03 2.13 4.87
CA ALA A 198 -5.93 1.55 4.11
C ALA A 198 -6.43 0.57 3.06
N VAL A 199 -5.63 0.39 2.01
CA VAL A 199 -5.86 -0.59 0.95
C VAL A 199 -4.68 -1.56 0.87
N VAL A 200 -4.97 -2.86 0.85
CA VAL A 200 -4.02 -3.92 0.54
C VAL A 200 -4.38 -4.52 -0.81
N HIS A 201 -3.51 -4.33 -1.79
CA HIS A 201 -3.74 -4.78 -3.16
C HIS A 201 -2.96 -6.06 -3.47
N LEU A 202 -3.71 -7.18 -3.54
CA LEU A 202 -3.22 -8.53 -3.81
C LEU A 202 -3.74 -9.10 -5.14
N ALA A 203 -4.81 -8.49 -5.72
CA ALA A 203 -5.52 -9.05 -6.86
C ALA A 203 -4.71 -8.88 -8.15
N GLU A 204 -4.22 -10.00 -8.67
CA GLU A 204 -3.53 -10.10 -9.96
C GLU A 204 -3.68 -11.48 -10.56
N LEU A 205 -3.43 -11.58 -11.85
CA LEU A 205 -3.12 -12.87 -12.47
C LEU A 205 -1.69 -13.27 -12.07
N VAL A 206 -1.54 -14.47 -11.52
CA VAL A 206 -0.26 -14.96 -10.98
C VAL A 206 0.16 -16.28 -11.63
N GLY A 207 1.47 -16.47 -11.73
CA GLY A 207 2.08 -17.61 -12.42
C GLY A 207 2.42 -17.28 -13.87
N ASP A 208 3.64 -17.63 -14.29
CA ASP A 208 4.17 -17.27 -15.61
C ASP A 208 3.32 -17.84 -16.75
N HIS A 209 2.84 -19.10 -16.60
CA HIS A 209 1.97 -19.73 -17.59
C HIS A 209 0.64 -18.99 -17.74
N ALA A 210 -0.07 -18.74 -16.65
CA ALA A 210 -1.35 -18.05 -16.70
C ALA A 210 -1.23 -16.64 -17.29
N CYS A 211 -0.17 -15.92 -16.95
CA CYS A 211 0.09 -14.58 -17.49
C CYS A 211 0.44 -14.58 -18.97
N SER A 212 0.97 -15.68 -19.52
CA SER A 212 1.33 -15.81 -20.94
C SER A 212 0.15 -16.14 -21.85
N ILE A 213 -0.96 -16.68 -21.33
CA ILE A 213 -2.13 -17.10 -22.11
C ILE A 213 -2.74 -15.90 -22.86
N ASN A 214 -2.91 -14.77 -22.18
CA ASN A 214 -3.42 -13.53 -22.77
C ASN A 214 -2.66 -12.33 -22.20
N THR A 215 -1.67 -11.87 -22.95
CA THR A 215 -0.77 -10.79 -22.51
C THR A 215 -1.50 -9.47 -22.28
N LYS A 216 -2.54 -9.17 -23.08
CA LYS A 216 -3.34 -7.95 -22.92
C LYS A 216 -4.15 -7.99 -21.61
N VAL A 217 -4.83 -9.10 -21.34
CA VAL A 217 -5.59 -9.27 -20.09
C VAL A 217 -4.65 -9.20 -18.88
N THR A 218 -3.45 -9.77 -18.99
CA THR A 218 -2.43 -9.66 -17.95
C THR A 218 -2.00 -8.21 -17.71
N GLN A 219 -1.77 -7.43 -18.76
CA GLN A 219 -1.45 -6.00 -18.62
C GLN A 219 -2.62 -5.22 -18.00
N ASP A 220 -3.86 -5.48 -18.43
CA ASP A 220 -5.03 -4.79 -17.92
C ASP A 220 -5.25 -5.06 -16.41
N ILE A 221 -5.04 -6.30 -15.96
CA ILE A 221 -5.27 -6.70 -14.56
C ILE A 221 -4.07 -6.35 -13.67
N ASN A 222 -2.84 -6.66 -14.10
CA ASN A 222 -1.67 -6.55 -13.22
C ASN A 222 -1.05 -5.15 -13.21
N TYR A 223 -1.23 -4.37 -14.27
CA TYR A 223 -0.64 -3.04 -14.37
C TYR A 223 -1.68 -1.91 -14.38
N LEU A 224 -2.60 -1.92 -15.34
CA LEU A 224 -3.57 -0.82 -15.47
C LEU A 224 -4.51 -0.75 -14.28
N ALA A 225 -5.01 -1.90 -13.77
CA ALA A 225 -5.87 -1.91 -12.60
C ALA A 225 -5.11 -1.46 -11.34
N THR A 226 -3.82 -1.80 -11.19
CA THR A 226 -2.99 -1.31 -10.07
C THR A 226 -2.86 0.22 -10.11
N SER A 227 -2.62 0.79 -11.30
CA SER A 227 -2.57 2.25 -11.48
C SER A 227 -3.92 2.91 -11.20
N LEU A 228 -5.03 2.24 -11.57
CA LEU A 228 -6.37 2.73 -11.30
C LEU A 228 -6.68 2.71 -9.79
N VAL A 229 -6.34 1.62 -9.10
CA VAL A 229 -6.46 1.51 -7.62
C VAL A 229 -5.72 2.67 -6.94
N ALA A 230 -4.48 2.94 -7.33
CA ALA A 230 -3.69 4.03 -6.76
C ALA A 230 -4.34 5.41 -7.02
N SER A 231 -4.85 5.64 -8.25
CA SER A 231 -5.55 6.87 -8.61
C SER A 231 -6.81 7.09 -7.75
N VAL A 232 -7.59 6.04 -7.53
CA VAL A 232 -8.79 6.10 -6.69
C VAL A 232 -8.44 6.28 -5.21
N CYS A 233 -7.36 5.64 -4.71
CA CYS A 233 -6.86 5.88 -3.36
C CYS A 233 -6.49 7.36 -3.16
N LYS A 234 -5.76 7.96 -4.12
CA LYS A 234 -5.43 9.40 -4.07
C LYS A 234 -6.68 10.27 -4.07
N HIS A 235 -7.66 9.96 -4.92
CA HIS A 235 -8.91 10.70 -5.01
C HIS A 235 -9.67 10.71 -3.66
N TYR A 236 -9.76 9.56 -2.99
CA TYR A 236 -10.43 9.43 -1.69
C TYR A 236 -9.51 9.67 -0.49
N GLN A 237 -8.27 10.15 -0.73
CA GLN A 237 -7.27 10.45 0.32
C GLN A 237 -6.95 9.24 1.22
N VAL A 238 -7.01 8.04 0.65
CA VAL A 238 -6.51 6.84 1.30
C VAL A 238 -5.00 6.79 1.11
N ASN A 239 -4.29 7.35 2.07
CA ASN A 239 -2.84 7.58 1.97
C ASN A 239 -2.01 6.30 2.01
N ARG A 240 -2.54 5.24 2.63
CA ARG A 240 -1.85 3.97 2.84
C ARG A 240 -2.32 2.92 1.85
N LEU A 241 -1.53 2.69 0.82
CA LEU A 241 -1.69 1.59 -0.12
C LEU A 241 -0.52 0.62 0.04
N ILE A 242 -0.81 -0.66 0.35
CA ILE A 242 0.17 -1.73 0.36
C ILE A 242 -0.02 -2.56 -0.90
N TYR A 243 1.03 -2.63 -1.71
CA TYR A 243 1.05 -3.41 -2.94
C TYR A 243 2.00 -4.59 -2.81
N THR A 244 1.53 -5.80 -3.14
CA THR A 244 2.38 -6.98 -3.14
C THR A 244 3.02 -7.17 -4.51
N SER A 245 4.32 -6.89 -4.56
CA SER A 245 5.21 -7.24 -5.67
C SER A 245 5.84 -8.62 -5.44
N SER A 246 6.90 -8.95 -6.11
CA SER A 246 7.54 -10.26 -6.05
C SER A 246 9.05 -10.14 -6.21
N CYS A 247 9.83 -10.95 -5.52
CA CYS A 247 11.26 -11.09 -5.76
C CYS A 247 11.60 -11.59 -7.17
N SER A 248 10.63 -12.07 -7.94
CA SER A 248 10.83 -12.39 -9.37
C SER A 248 11.25 -11.19 -10.22
N VAL A 249 11.08 -9.96 -9.72
CA VAL A 249 11.57 -8.73 -10.37
C VAL A 249 13.09 -8.71 -10.50
N TYR A 250 13.82 -9.44 -9.65
CA TYR A 250 15.26 -9.58 -9.72
C TYR A 250 15.74 -10.51 -10.86
N GLY A 251 14.88 -11.47 -11.27
CA GLY A 251 15.13 -12.37 -12.39
C GLY A 251 16.28 -13.34 -12.16
N GLY A 252 17.25 -13.39 -13.09
CA GLY A 252 18.46 -14.17 -12.95
C GLY A 252 19.64 -13.30 -12.55
N SER A 253 20.36 -13.67 -11.50
CA SER A 253 21.64 -13.07 -11.16
C SER A 253 22.75 -14.09 -11.37
N GLU A 254 23.89 -13.63 -11.92
CA GLU A 254 25.11 -14.42 -11.96
C GLU A 254 25.82 -14.22 -10.62
N GLY A 255 25.87 -15.27 -9.79
CA GLY A 255 26.65 -15.26 -8.56
C GLY A 255 25.91 -15.54 -7.26
N THR A 256 26.64 -15.47 -6.16
CA THR A 256 26.17 -15.76 -4.77
C THR A 256 25.73 -14.52 -4.01
N THR A 257 25.72 -13.35 -4.64
CA THR A 257 25.41 -12.07 -4.00
C THR A 257 23.94 -12.01 -3.59
N LEU A 258 23.67 -11.57 -2.35
CA LEU A 258 22.33 -11.26 -1.87
C LEU A 258 21.80 -10.00 -2.56
N LEU A 259 20.57 -10.08 -3.09
CA LEU A 259 19.90 -8.97 -3.76
C LEU A 259 19.03 -8.21 -2.77
N SER A 260 19.31 -6.92 -2.62
CA SER A 260 18.53 -6.00 -1.79
C SER A 260 17.52 -5.19 -2.63
N GLU A 261 16.72 -4.39 -1.97
CA GLU A 261 15.73 -3.51 -2.62
C GLU A 261 16.36 -2.51 -3.59
N ASN A 262 17.63 -2.17 -3.39
CA ASN A 262 18.42 -1.27 -4.24
C ASN A 262 19.11 -1.98 -5.43
N SER A 263 19.03 -3.30 -5.50
CA SER A 263 19.66 -4.08 -6.58
C SER A 263 18.95 -3.83 -7.89
N ARG A 264 19.71 -3.94 -8.99
CA ARG A 264 19.18 -3.81 -10.36
C ARG A 264 18.11 -4.85 -10.62
N LEU A 265 16.98 -4.44 -11.16
CA LEU A 265 15.91 -5.32 -11.59
C LEU A 265 16.19 -5.92 -12.96
N ASN A 266 15.92 -7.22 -13.13
CA ASN A 266 16.13 -7.95 -14.38
C ASN A 266 14.95 -8.92 -14.63
N PRO A 267 13.70 -8.43 -14.80
CA PRO A 267 12.52 -9.27 -14.92
C PRO A 267 12.55 -10.12 -16.20
N ILE A 268 12.45 -11.45 -16.06
CA ILE A 268 12.50 -12.39 -17.17
C ILE A 268 11.10 -12.64 -17.75
N SER A 269 10.10 -12.89 -16.89
CA SER A 269 8.74 -13.23 -17.30
C SER A 269 7.86 -12.01 -17.50
N LEU A 270 6.72 -12.16 -18.23
CA LEU A 270 5.72 -11.11 -18.37
C LEU A 270 5.17 -10.69 -16.99
N TYR A 271 4.91 -11.65 -16.10
CA TYR A 271 4.49 -11.41 -14.72
C TYR A 271 5.47 -10.47 -14.01
N ALA A 272 6.75 -10.80 -14.02
CA ALA A 272 7.77 -9.97 -13.37
C ALA A 272 7.90 -8.57 -14.00
N LYS A 273 7.76 -8.46 -15.34
CA LYS A 273 7.74 -7.16 -16.03
C LYS A 273 6.57 -6.30 -15.60
N MET A 274 5.37 -6.89 -15.46
CA MET A 274 4.19 -6.16 -14.96
C MET A 274 4.38 -5.70 -13.51
N LYS A 275 4.99 -6.54 -12.66
CA LYS A 275 5.36 -6.13 -11.28
C LYS A 275 6.25 -4.89 -11.28
N VAL A 276 7.31 -4.88 -12.08
CA VAL A 276 8.22 -3.72 -12.21
C VAL A 276 7.47 -2.48 -12.70
N SER A 277 6.62 -2.62 -13.73
CA SER A 277 5.82 -1.51 -14.24
C SER A 277 4.87 -0.93 -13.17
N SER A 278 4.23 -1.81 -12.38
CA SER A 278 3.34 -1.40 -11.28
C SER A 278 4.11 -0.71 -10.16
N GLU A 279 5.28 -1.23 -9.76
CA GLU A 279 6.15 -0.56 -8.78
C GLU A 279 6.52 0.85 -9.24
N GLN A 280 6.96 1.01 -10.49
CA GLN A 280 7.33 2.31 -11.07
C GLN A 280 6.15 3.28 -11.11
N ALA A 281 4.96 2.81 -11.52
CA ALA A 281 3.76 3.62 -11.54
C ALA A 281 3.39 4.09 -10.12
N LEU A 282 3.39 3.21 -9.13
CA LEU A 282 3.08 3.56 -7.73
C LEU A 282 4.07 4.58 -7.16
N ILE A 283 5.38 4.39 -7.40
CA ILE A 283 6.43 5.32 -6.97
C ILE A 283 6.25 6.69 -7.63
N SER A 284 5.93 6.72 -8.94
CA SER A 284 5.73 7.98 -9.66
C SER A 284 4.47 8.75 -9.22
N MET A 285 3.49 8.06 -8.65
CA MET A 285 2.25 8.66 -8.13
C MET A 285 2.37 9.10 -6.67
N ALA A 286 3.44 8.71 -5.98
CA ALA A 286 3.67 9.07 -4.59
C ALA A 286 3.85 10.58 -4.41
N ASP A 287 3.27 11.12 -3.35
CA ASP A 287 3.43 12.51 -2.94
C ASP A 287 3.30 12.64 -1.40
N GLU A 288 3.19 13.87 -0.90
CA GLU A 288 3.08 14.15 0.54
C GLU A 288 1.85 13.48 1.19
N ASN A 289 0.78 13.25 0.42
CA ASN A 289 -0.50 12.74 0.87
C ASN A 289 -0.77 11.29 0.45
N PHE A 290 0.12 10.70 -0.34
CA PHE A 290 -0.02 9.32 -0.83
C PHE A 290 1.32 8.60 -0.82
N GLY A 291 1.47 7.65 0.11
CA GLY A 291 2.71 6.91 0.33
C GLY A 291 2.53 5.40 0.15
N PRO A 292 2.55 4.88 -1.10
CA PRO A 292 2.43 3.45 -1.32
C PRO A 292 3.62 2.70 -0.72
N THR A 293 3.35 1.54 -0.12
CA THR A 293 4.38 0.60 0.35
C THR A 293 4.39 -0.62 -0.56
N ILE A 294 5.55 -1.01 -1.05
CA ILE A 294 5.73 -2.12 -1.97
C ILE A 294 6.40 -3.28 -1.24
N LEU A 295 5.78 -4.46 -1.29
CA LEU A 295 6.30 -5.68 -0.68
C LEU A 295 6.73 -6.66 -1.77
N ARG A 296 8.02 -6.85 -1.98
CA ARG A 296 8.59 -7.87 -2.88
C ARG A 296 8.63 -9.19 -2.15
N LEU A 297 7.62 -10.02 -2.39
CA LEU A 297 7.48 -11.30 -1.70
C LEU A 297 8.48 -12.33 -2.24
N ALA A 298 9.13 -13.07 -1.34
CA ALA A 298 9.80 -14.32 -1.65
C ALA A 298 8.79 -15.33 -2.22
N THR A 299 9.23 -16.49 -2.71
CA THR A 299 8.35 -17.55 -3.18
C THR A 299 7.46 -18.01 -2.02
N VAL A 300 6.16 -17.73 -2.13
CA VAL A 300 5.22 -18.01 -1.05
C VAL A 300 4.90 -19.51 -1.03
N TYR A 301 4.81 -20.11 0.18
CA TYR A 301 4.45 -21.51 0.36
C TYR A 301 3.52 -21.69 1.57
N GLY A 302 3.03 -22.90 1.78
CA GLY A 302 2.17 -23.29 2.93
C GLY A 302 0.71 -23.45 2.56
N TRP A 303 -0.08 -23.92 3.50
CA TRP A 303 -1.52 -24.14 3.34
C TRP A 303 -2.29 -22.84 3.45
N SER A 304 -3.36 -22.71 2.67
CA SER A 304 -4.26 -21.57 2.70
C SER A 304 -5.69 -22.03 2.39
N TYR A 305 -6.68 -21.23 2.73
CA TYR A 305 -8.11 -21.50 2.45
C TYR A 305 -8.45 -21.48 0.96
N ARG A 306 -7.55 -20.96 0.13
CA ARG A 306 -7.52 -21.12 -1.33
C ARG A 306 -6.13 -21.60 -1.72
N PRO A 307 -5.85 -22.91 -1.63
CA PRO A 307 -4.50 -23.43 -1.83
C PRO A 307 -4.02 -23.26 -3.27
N ARG A 308 -2.70 -23.20 -3.43
CA ARG A 308 -2.00 -23.14 -4.72
C ARG A 308 -1.00 -24.30 -4.82
N PHE A 309 -1.15 -25.10 -5.85
CA PHE A 309 -0.31 -26.27 -6.11
C PHE A 309 0.64 -26.08 -7.31
N ASP A 310 0.83 -24.85 -7.76
CA ASP A 310 1.82 -24.42 -8.75
C ASP A 310 3.09 -23.80 -8.11
N LEU A 311 3.13 -23.72 -6.78
CA LEU A 311 4.26 -23.21 -5.99
C LEU A 311 5.17 -24.39 -5.58
N VAL A 312 6.49 -24.21 -5.72
CA VAL A 312 7.46 -25.30 -5.64
C VAL A 312 7.31 -26.19 -4.40
N VAL A 313 7.29 -25.62 -3.19
CA VAL A 313 7.15 -26.39 -1.94
C VAL A 313 5.82 -27.14 -1.92
N ASN A 314 4.71 -26.44 -2.23
CA ASN A 314 3.37 -27.04 -2.23
C ASN A 314 3.25 -28.17 -3.27
N THR A 315 3.76 -27.92 -4.50
CA THR A 315 3.72 -28.92 -5.59
C THR A 315 4.52 -30.17 -5.23
N LEU A 316 5.75 -30.01 -4.75
CA LEU A 316 6.61 -31.14 -4.39
C LEU A 316 6.04 -31.95 -3.24
N THR A 317 5.44 -31.26 -2.23
CA THR A 317 4.80 -31.91 -1.08
C THR A 317 3.60 -32.76 -1.55
N VAL A 318 2.71 -32.16 -2.37
CA VAL A 318 1.53 -32.90 -2.87
C VAL A 318 1.93 -34.11 -3.71
N LYS A 319 2.92 -33.96 -4.60
CA LYS A 319 3.44 -35.09 -5.38
C LYS A 319 4.07 -36.18 -4.50
N ALA A 320 4.79 -35.80 -3.47
CA ALA A 320 5.34 -36.75 -2.51
C ALA A 320 4.24 -37.56 -1.82
N LEU A 321 3.11 -36.92 -1.46
CA LEU A 321 1.98 -37.57 -0.80
C LEU A 321 1.14 -38.44 -1.75
N GLN A 322 0.85 -37.96 -2.95
CA GLN A 322 -0.08 -38.62 -3.87
C GLN A 322 0.61 -39.63 -4.79
N GLU A 323 1.81 -39.29 -5.28
CA GLU A 323 2.52 -40.09 -6.26
C GLU A 323 3.69 -40.90 -5.65
N GLY A 324 4.01 -40.64 -4.36
CA GLY A 324 5.19 -41.20 -3.70
C GLY A 324 6.50 -40.77 -4.33
N LYS A 325 6.52 -39.64 -5.04
CA LYS A 325 7.66 -39.20 -5.83
C LYS A 325 7.86 -37.68 -5.78
N ILE A 326 9.13 -37.27 -5.60
CA ILE A 326 9.59 -35.89 -5.70
C ILE A 326 10.51 -35.80 -6.91
N THR A 327 10.09 -35.11 -7.97
CA THR A 327 10.92 -34.87 -9.15
C THR A 327 11.40 -33.44 -9.18
N LEU A 328 12.71 -33.25 -9.11
CA LEU A 328 13.36 -31.92 -9.18
C LEU A 328 13.87 -31.69 -10.61
N PHE A 329 13.69 -30.48 -11.13
CA PHE A 329 14.24 -30.07 -12.40
C PHE A 329 15.42 -29.09 -12.16
N GLY A 330 16.62 -29.50 -12.55
CA GLY A 330 17.86 -28.83 -12.13
C GLY A 330 18.18 -29.20 -10.68
N GLY A 331 18.30 -28.22 -9.79
CA GLY A 331 18.53 -28.47 -8.35
C GLY A 331 19.35 -27.38 -7.68
N ASP A 332 20.31 -26.78 -8.37
CA ASP A 332 21.26 -25.81 -7.79
C ASP A 332 20.75 -24.36 -7.78
N GLN A 333 19.65 -24.10 -8.46
CA GLN A 333 19.06 -22.76 -8.52
C GLN A 333 18.47 -22.34 -7.16
N TRP A 334 18.87 -21.18 -6.72
CA TRP A 334 18.41 -20.57 -5.47
C TRP A 334 17.06 -19.91 -5.60
N ARG A 335 16.23 -20.07 -4.55
CA ARG A 335 14.93 -19.40 -4.39
C ARG A 335 14.78 -18.92 -2.95
N PRO A 336 14.47 -17.65 -2.72
CA PRO A 336 13.98 -17.20 -1.44
C PRO A 336 12.56 -17.71 -1.22
N ASN A 337 12.24 -18.07 0.02
CA ASN A 337 10.93 -18.63 0.39
C ASN A 337 10.35 -17.91 1.59
N VAL A 338 9.01 -17.89 1.69
CA VAL A 338 8.27 -17.33 2.83
C VAL A 338 6.91 -18.02 2.97
N HIS A 339 6.52 -18.32 4.21
CA HIS A 339 5.21 -18.92 4.49
C HIS A 339 4.06 -17.91 4.28
N VAL A 340 2.89 -18.37 3.80
CA VAL A 340 1.72 -17.51 3.54
C VAL A 340 1.22 -16.78 4.77
N ALA A 341 1.31 -17.40 5.95
CA ALA A 341 0.95 -16.77 7.22
C ALA A 341 1.95 -15.64 7.61
N ASP A 342 3.24 -15.81 7.27
CA ASP A 342 4.26 -14.78 7.48
C ASP A 342 4.11 -13.61 6.50
N VAL A 343 3.65 -13.86 5.28
CA VAL A 343 3.26 -12.77 4.37
C VAL A 343 2.11 -11.95 4.95
N ALA A 344 1.09 -12.60 5.51
CA ALA A 344 -0.01 -11.91 6.18
C ALA A 344 0.47 -11.14 7.43
N LYS A 345 1.45 -11.69 8.18
CA LYS A 345 2.12 -11.01 9.30
C LYS A 345 2.89 -9.79 8.83
N ALA A 346 3.66 -9.87 7.74
CA ALA A 346 4.40 -8.74 7.19
C ALA A 346 3.48 -7.61 6.74
N ILE A 347 2.37 -7.93 6.06
CA ILE A 347 1.37 -6.93 5.65
C ILE A 347 0.77 -6.24 6.88
N GLN A 348 0.42 -6.99 7.93
CA GLN A 348 -0.06 -6.41 9.19
C GLN A 348 1.00 -5.51 9.83
N SER A 349 2.27 -5.92 9.90
CA SER A 349 3.35 -5.10 10.45
C SER A 349 3.49 -3.76 9.70
N VAL A 350 3.32 -3.75 8.38
CA VAL A 350 3.31 -2.51 7.56
C VAL A 350 2.06 -1.67 7.84
N LEU A 351 0.88 -2.29 8.01
CA LEU A 351 -0.35 -1.58 8.37
C LEU A 351 -0.23 -0.87 9.72
N GLU A 352 0.38 -1.52 10.72
CA GLU A 352 0.49 -1.04 12.10
C GLU A 352 1.68 -0.09 12.31
N ALA A 353 2.67 -0.11 11.43
CA ALA A 353 3.84 0.77 11.53
C ALA A 353 3.46 2.26 11.38
N PRO A 354 4.23 3.18 11.98
CA PRO A 354 4.12 4.61 11.70
C PRO A 354 4.18 4.88 10.19
N PHE A 355 3.30 5.73 9.66
CA PHE A 355 3.20 5.97 8.23
C PHE A 355 4.52 6.39 7.61
N ASP A 356 5.25 7.31 8.26
CA ASP A 356 6.55 7.83 7.78
C ASP A 356 7.63 6.75 7.66
N LEU A 357 7.49 5.65 8.40
CA LEU A 357 8.45 4.54 8.34
C LEU A 357 8.25 3.66 7.11
N VAL A 358 7.01 3.61 6.58
CA VAL A 358 6.62 2.70 5.51
C VAL A 358 6.19 3.40 4.22
N ALA A 359 5.84 4.68 4.27
CA ALA A 359 5.45 5.47 3.09
C ALA A 359 6.59 5.52 2.07
N ASN A 360 6.26 5.24 0.81
CA ASN A 360 7.21 5.23 -0.32
C ASN A 360 8.38 4.25 -0.14
N GLN A 361 8.18 3.19 0.67
CA GLN A 361 9.20 2.18 0.89
C GLN A 361 8.94 0.93 0.07
N ILE A 362 10.04 0.28 -0.31
CA ILE A 362 10.06 -1.07 -0.86
C ILE A 362 10.69 -1.96 0.21
N PHE A 363 10.07 -3.11 0.49
CA PHE A 363 10.61 -4.13 1.39
C PHE A 363 10.62 -5.48 0.69
N ASN A 364 11.73 -6.21 0.77
CA ASN A 364 11.76 -7.64 0.53
C ASN A 364 11.12 -8.36 1.71
N VAL A 365 10.25 -9.34 1.45
CA VAL A 365 9.53 -10.08 2.50
C VAL A 365 9.92 -11.55 2.47
N GLY A 366 10.58 -11.99 3.51
CA GLY A 366 11.11 -13.33 3.70
C GLY A 366 12.15 -13.36 4.83
N SER A 367 13.11 -14.29 4.72
CA SER A 367 14.23 -14.43 5.64
C SER A 367 15.46 -14.99 4.91
N GLU A 368 16.67 -14.57 5.29
CA GLU A 368 17.91 -15.01 4.66
C GLU A 368 18.15 -16.51 4.81
N ASP A 369 17.74 -17.10 5.94
CA ASP A 369 17.84 -18.53 6.25
C ASP A 369 16.89 -19.40 5.44
N GLN A 370 15.92 -18.78 4.74
CA GLN A 370 15.01 -19.44 3.81
C GLN A 370 15.35 -19.19 2.33
N ASN A 371 16.56 -18.75 2.03
CA ASN A 371 17.13 -18.87 0.69
C ASN A 371 17.60 -20.32 0.51
N TYR A 372 16.82 -21.12 -0.19
CA TYR A 372 17.11 -22.53 -0.45
C TYR A 372 17.40 -22.80 -1.94
N THR A 373 18.24 -23.79 -2.21
CA THR A 373 18.26 -24.41 -3.55
C THR A 373 17.06 -25.33 -3.70
N ILE A 374 16.68 -25.61 -4.94
CA ILE A 374 15.59 -26.56 -5.21
C ILE A 374 15.92 -27.96 -4.66
N SER A 375 17.19 -28.37 -4.70
CA SER A 375 17.66 -29.62 -4.09
C SER A 375 17.50 -29.62 -2.56
N GLN A 376 17.78 -28.51 -1.89
CA GLN A 376 17.56 -28.39 -0.44
C GLN A 376 16.08 -28.53 -0.09
N LEU A 377 15.18 -27.86 -0.84
CA LEU A 377 13.74 -27.99 -0.66
C LEU A 377 13.28 -29.44 -0.85
N GLY A 378 13.75 -30.12 -1.90
CA GLY A 378 13.44 -31.54 -2.14
C GLY A 378 13.88 -32.45 -1.00
N ASN A 379 15.07 -32.22 -0.45
CA ASN A 379 15.59 -32.98 0.67
C ASN A 379 14.81 -32.72 1.97
N ILE A 380 14.42 -31.49 2.27
CA ILE A 380 13.57 -31.18 3.41
C ILE A 380 12.23 -31.95 3.29
N ILE A 381 11.58 -31.88 2.15
CA ILE A 381 10.30 -32.57 1.91
C ILE A 381 10.48 -34.09 2.00
N LYS A 382 11.58 -34.64 1.47
CA LYS A 382 11.90 -36.08 1.57
C LYS A 382 12.10 -36.53 3.01
N THR A 383 12.70 -35.69 3.84
CA THR A 383 12.91 -35.97 5.27
C THR A 383 11.57 -36.03 6.01
N GLU A 384 10.65 -35.12 5.71
CA GLU A 384 9.31 -35.08 6.31
C GLU A 384 8.37 -36.18 5.76
N ILE A 385 8.59 -36.64 4.50
CA ILE A 385 7.81 -37.71 3.86
C ILE A 385 8.76 -38.82 3.41
N PRO A 386 9.23 -39.66 4.32
CA PRO A 386 10.26 -40.67 4.05
C PRO A 386 9.84 -41.74 3.03
N THR A 387 8.55 -41.93 2.81
CA THR A 387 8.01 -42.89 1.85
C THR A 387 8.17 -42.45 0.39
N ALA A 388 8.30 -41.16 0.11
CA ALA A 388 8.49 -40.66 -1.24
C ALA A 388 9.91 -40.91 -1.77
N SER A 389 10.07 -41.23 -3.04
CA SER A 389 11.38 -41.25 -3.73
C SER A 389 11.76 -39.84 -4.17
N LEU A 390 13.06 -39.53 -4.20
CA LEU A 390 13.58 -38.27 -4.72
C LEU A 390 14.41 -38.54 -5.97
N GLU A 391 14.05 -37.90 -7.07
CA GLU A 391 14.77 -37.97 -8.34
C GLU A 391 15.12 -36.56 -8.85
N VAL A 392 16.28 -36.42 -9.42
CA VAL A 392 16.74 -35.18 -10.05
C VAL A 392 16.79 -35.37 -11.57
N ASN A 393 15.99 -34.57 -12.28
CA ASN A 393 16.08 -34.42 -13.72
C ASN A 393 17.09 -33.28 -14.00
N PRO A 394 18.18 -33.53 -14.75
CA PRO A 394 19.18 -32.49 -15.03
C PRO A 394 18.66 -31.36 -15.92
N GLU A 395 17.49 -31.53 -16.54
CA GLU A 395 16.90 -30.50 -17.39
C GLU A 395 16.53 -29.28 -16.54
N LEU A 396 17.10 -28.13 -16.87
CA LEU A 396 16.82 -26.86 -16.22
C LEU A 396 15.66 -26.16 -16.93
N THR A 397 14.47 -26.26 -16.36
CA THR A 397 13.26 -25.63 -16.92
C THR A 397 13.07 -24.18 -16.46
N ASP A 398 13.56 -23.83 -15.26
CA ASP A 398 13.47 -22.48 -14.68
C ASP A 398 14.85 -21.84 -14.51
N LYS A 399 15.13 -20.82 -15.33
CA LYS A 399 16.43 -20.12 -15.38
C LYS A 399 16.62 -19.08 -14.27
N ARG A 400 15.61 -18.81 -13.44
CA ARG A 400 15.76 -17.88 -12.33
C ARG A 400 16.72 -18.45 -11.30
N ASN A 401 17.64 -17.64 -10.81
CA ASN A 401 18.63 -18.05 -9.81
C ASN A 401 19.05 -16.82 -9.01
N TYR A 402 18.56 -16.67 -7.78
CA TYR A 402 18.87 -15.52 -6.94
C TYR A 402 18.60 -15.79 -5.46
N LYS A 403 19.43 -15.15 -4.62
CA LYS A 403 19.24 -15.01 -3.17
C LYS A 403 18.84 -13.59 -2.85
N VAL A 404 18.06 -13.40 -1.80
CA VAL A 404 17.54 -12.10 -1.42
C VAL A 404 17.92 -11.77 0.02
N ASP A 405 18.27 -10.50 0.23
CA ASP A 405 18.50 -9.86 1.52
C ASP A 405 17.17 -9.35 2.08
N PHE A 406 16.88 -9.69 3.33
CA PHE A 406 15.66 -9.29 4.05
C PHE A 406 15.96 -8.42 5.28
N SER A 407 17.19 -7.92 5.40
CA SER A 407 17.62 -7.11 6.55
C SER A 407 16.75 -5.87 6.74
N LYS A 408 16.35 -5.20 5.67
CA LYS A 408 15.59 -3.96 5.73
C LYS A 408 14.25 -4.12 6.47
N ILE A 409 13.47 -5.15 6.16
CA ILE A 409 12.17 -5.36 6.83
C ILE A 409 12.37 -5.77 8.28
N ARG A 410 13.40 -6.59 8.57
CA ARG A 410 13.77 -6.99 9.94
C ARG A 410 14.15 -5.77 10.79
N GLU A 411 15.02 -4.91 10.29
CA GLU A 411 15.54 -3.75 11.01
C GLU A 411 14.51 -2.63 11.16
N LYS A 412 13.72 -2.37 10.13
CA LYS A 412 12.76 -1.26 10.11
C LYS A 412 11.45 -1.61 10.82
N LEU A 413 10.97 -2.85 10.70
CA LEU A 413 9.67 -3.28 11.19
C LEU A 413 9.75 -4.37 12.27
N ASN A 414 10.94 -4.75 12.70
CA ASN A 414 11.18 -5.87 13.63
C ASN A 414 10.47 -7.16 13.17
N PHE A 415 10.40 -7.35 11.83
CA PHE A 415 9.73 -8.49 11.24
C PHE A 415 10.68 -9.70 11.15
N SER A 416 10.22 -10.85 11.61
CA SER A 416 10.83 -12.16 11.36
C SER A 416 9.73 -13.17 11.04
N PRO A 417 9.95 -14.08 10.07
CA PRO A 417 9.04 -15.19 9.83
C PRO A 417 8.98 -16.15 11.03
N ASP A 418 7.81 -16.73 11.27
CA ASP A 418 7.58 -17.71 12.34
C ASP A 418 7.59 -19.15 11.80
N PHE A 419 7.41 -19.34 10.49
CA PHE A 419 7.22 -20.64 9.87
C PHE A 419 8.41 -21.06 8.99
N GLN A 420 8.69 -22.36 9.00
CA GLN A 420 9.69 -23.02 8.17
C GLN A 420 8.99 -23.95 7.15
N VAL A 421 9.72 -24.40 6.13
CA VAL A 421 9.20 -25.32 5.10
C VAL A 421 8.60 -26.59 5.71
N THR A 422 9.17 -27.13 6.78
CA THR A 422 8.67 -28.30 7.53
C THR A 422 7.24 -28.09 8.06
N HIS A 423 6.91 -26.90 8.54
CA HIS A 423 5.54 -26.57 8.98
C HIS A 423 4.55 -26.68 7.81
N ALA A 424 4.90 -26.16 6.65
CA ALA A 424 4.04 -26.27 5.46
C ALA A 424 3.84 -27.72 4.98
N VAL A 425 4.90 -28.54 5.04
CA VAL A 425 4.79 -29.96 4.70
C VAL A 425 3.81 -30.65 5.65
N ALA A 426 3.87 -30.36 6.95
CA ALA A 426 2.94 -30.90 7.94
C ALA A 426 1.49 -30.42 7.71
N GLU A 427 1.29 -29.11 7.44
CA GLU A 427 -0.04 -28.53 7.14
C GLU A 427 -0.67 -29.20 5.91
N ILE A 428 0.09 -29.28 4.82
CA ILE A 428 -0.38 -29.89 3.57
C ILE A 428 -0.65 -31.38 3.79
N SER A 429 0.23 -32.10 4.47
CA SER A 429 0.03 -33.53 4.76
C SER A 429 -1.26 -33.76 5.54
N LYS A 430 -1.56 -32.92 6.53
CA LYS A 430 -2.83 -33.01 7.28
C LYS A 430 -4.06 -32.73 6.43
N ALA A 431 -3.97 -31.85 5.45
CA ALA A 431 -5.09 -31.51 4.57
C ALA A 431 -5.37 -32.60 3.50
N PHE A 432 -4.42 -33.52 3.26
CA PHE A 432 -4.53 -34.64 2.32
C PHE A 432 -4.79 -35.98 3.00
N GLN A 433 -4.85 -36.04 4.33
CA GLN A 433 -5.32 -37.16 5.14
C GLN A 433 -6.83 -37.14 5.28
#